data_0e2f99f4bdaa2996cc4e13bed25f3eb4
#
_entry.id   0e2f99f4bdaa2996cc4e13bed25f3eb4
#
_cell.length_a   1.000
_cell.length_b   1.000
_cell.length_c   1.000
_cell.angle_alpha   90.00
_cell.angle_beta   90.00
_cell.angle_gamma   90.00
#
_symmetry.space_group_name_H-M   'P 1'
#
loop_
_entity.id
_entity.type
_entity.pdbx_description
1 polymer ?
#
loop_
_entity_poly.entity_id
_entity_poly.type
_entity_poly.pdbx_seq_one_letter_code
_entity_poly.pdbx_strand_id
1 'polypeptide(L)'
;CSSDLGPQEPVAYERGRPMPLFKGATSKAILAHLPPRKLKSLYESNAEEIGESWDSFRAKAAEIRRCGYAISRREIDPNRIGLGAPVFDKDRAVLGSLSFALSYDRSDEALIERLAPLIMAGAREVERLMDEEPASRGAVSPARLRVAREA
;
A
#
# COMPACT_ATOMS: atom_id res chain seq x y z
N CYS A 1 1.91 -7.07 -32.84
CA CYS A 1 2.44 -8.03 -31.86
C CYS A 1 1.48 -8.07 -30.69
N SER A 2 0.59 -9.07 -30.71
CA SER A 2 -0.27 -9.37 -29.57
C SER A 2 0.59 -10.04 -28.52
N SER A 3 0.87 -9.35 -27.43
CA SER A 3 1.42 -9.97 -26.24
C SER A 3 0.30 -10.81 -25.61
N ASP A 4 0.42 -12.12 -25.72
CA ASP A 4 -0.35 -13.08 -24.95
C ASP A 4 -0.04 -12.89 -23.45
N LEU A 5 -0.72 -11.93 -22.85
CA LEU A 5 -0.90 -11.94 -21.41
C LEU A 5 -1.89 -13.08 -21.15
N GLY A 6 -1.39 -14.18 -20.59
CA GLY A 6 -2.21 -15.30 -20.16
C GLY A 6 -3.39 -14.82 -19.29
N PRO A 7 -4.36 -15.67 -19.00
CA PRO A 7 -5.58 -15.28 -18.30
C PRO A 7 -5.20 -14.53 -17.01
N GLN A 8 -5.51 -13.24 -17.00
CA GLN A 8 -5.31 -12.42 -15.80
C GLN A 8 -6.30 -12.93 -14.76
N GLU A 9 -5.79 -13.55 -13.71
CA GLU A 9 -6.61 -13.88 -12.56
C GLU A 9 -7.25 -12.59 -12.02
N PRO A 10 -8.56 -12.60 -11.78
CA PRO A 10 -9.24 -11.41 -11.29
C PRO A 10 -8.59 -10.93 -9.99
N VAL A 11 -8.22 -9.66 -9.94
CA VAL A 11 -7.72 -9.04 -8.72
C VAL A 11 -8.89 -8.96 -7.74
N ALA A 12 -8.67 -9.37 -6.50
CA ALA A 12 -9.70 -9.39 -5.45
C ALA A 12 -10.27 -8.00 -5.13
N TYR A 13 -9.60 -6.94 -5.59
CA TYR A 13 -10.01 -5.55 -5.37
C TYR A 13 -10.10 -4.77 -6.67
N GLU A 14 -11.29 -4.27 -6.97
CA GLU A 14 -11.55 -3.37 -8.09
C GLU A 14 -11.07 -1.95 -7.80
N ARG A 15 -10.69 -1.22 -8.85
CA ARG A 15 -10.37 0.21 -8.75
C ARG A 15 -11.54 0.99 -8.14
N GLY A 16 -11.22 1.88 -7.19
CA GLY A 16 -12.21 2.73 -6.52
C GLY A 16 -12.91 2.08 -5.34
N ARG A 17 -12.64 0.82 -5.03
CA ARG A 17 -13.09 0.21 -3.78
C ARG A 17 -12.20 0.64 -2.62
N PRO A 18 -12.77 1.05 -1.47
CA PRO A 18 -11.99 1.33 -0.26
C PRO A 18 -11.25 0.07 0.20
N MET A 19 -9.94 0.17 0.37
CA MET A 19 -9.14 -0.89 0.99
C MET A 19 -9.34 -0.87 2.51
N PRO A 20 -9.37 -2.05 3.18
CA PRO A 20 -9.36 -2.10 4.63
C PRO A 20 -8.18 -1.33 5.20
N LEU A 21 -8.43 -0.48 6.19
CA LEU A 21 -7.42 0.42 6.72
C LEU A 21 -6.30 -0.32 7.45
N PHE A 22 -6.61 -1.40 8.16
CA PHE A 22 -5.68 -2.12 9.04
C PHE A 22 -5.21 -3.46 8.47
N LYS A 23 -5.65 -3.84 7.27
CA LYS A 23 -5.29 -5.09 6.60
C LYS A 23 -4.62 -4.84 5.27
N GLY A 24 -3.79 -5.79 4.86
CA GLY A 24 -3.07 -5.71 3.60
C GLY A 24 -1.73 -4.97 3.69
N ALA A 25 -0.80 -5.35 2.84
CA ALA A 25 0.56 -4.81 2.83
C ALA A 25 0.60 -3.31 2.52
N THR A 26 -0.25 -2.86 1.60
CA THR A 26 -0.40 -1.45 1.21
C THR A 26 -0.74 -0.56 2.40
N SER A 27 -1.84 -0.89 3.10
CA SER A 27 -2.30 -0.13 4.28
C SER A 27 -1.29 -0.17 5.41
N LYS A 28 -0.72 -1.35 5.71
CA LYS A 28 0.28 -1.51 6.76
C LYS A 28 1.55 -0.69 6.49
N ALA A 29 2.03 -0.63 5.24
CA ALA A 29 3.19 0.17 4.86
C ALA A 29 2.94 1.67 5.10
N ILE A 30 1.75 2.16 4.78
CA ILE A 30 1.36 3.55 5.04
C ILE A 30 1.22 3.82 6.53
N LEU A 31 0.44 3.00 7.24
CA LEU A 31 0.17 3.17 8.68
C LEU A 31 1.46 3.20 9.50
N ALA A 32 2.39 2.30 9.21
CA ALA A 32 3.66 2.21 9.91
C ALA A 32 4.48 3.51 9.85
N HIS A 33 4.28 4.34 8.82
CA HIS A 33 5.04 5.56 8.58
C HIS A 33 4.26 6.85 8.89
N LEU A 34 3.04 6.71 9.43
CA LEU A 34 2.30 7.87 9.93
C LEU A 34 2.99 8.47 11.17
N PRO A 35 2.82 9.79 11.40
CA PRO A 35 3.25 10.42 12.64
C PRO A 35 2.68 9.69 13.87
N PRO A 36 3.46 9.49 14.94
CA PRO A 36 3.04 8.68 16.11
C PRO A 36 1.71 9.11 16.73
N ARG A 37 1.44 10.41 16.78
CA ARG A 37 0.16 10.93 17.28
C ARG A 37 -1.01 10.52 16.40
N LYS A 38 -0.85 10.57 15.06
CA LYS A 38 -1.88 10.17 14.11
C LYS A 38 -2.13 8.67 14.15
N LEU A 39 -1.06 7.88 14.23
CA LEU A 39 -1.14 6.43 14.37
C LEU A 39 -1.90 6.04 15.63
N LYS A 40 -1.60 6.70 16.78
CA LYS A 40 -2.27 6.45 18.04
C LYS A 40 -3.75 6.82 18.00
N SER A 41 -4.09 7.99 17.46
CA SER A 41 -5.48 8.44 17.30
C SER A 41 -6.29 7.48 16.42
N LEU A 42 -5.71 6.98 15.31
CA LEU A 42 -6.36 5.98 14.47
C LEU A 42 -6.58 4.65 15.22
N TYR A 43 -5.61 4.22 16.01
CA TYR A 43 -5.76 3.03 16.85
C TYR A 43 -6.90 3.21 17.86
N GLU A 44 -6.92 4.30 18.60
CA GLU A 44 -7.94 4.58 19.62
C GLU A 44 -9.37 4.61 19.04
N SER A 45 -9.50 5.14 17.82
CA SER A 45 -10.80 5.21 17.13
C SER A 45 -11.26 3.87 16.53
N ASN A 46 -10.38 2.88 16.43
CA ASN A 46 -10.66 1.62 15.73
C ASN A 46 -10.14 0.39 16.50
N ALA A 47 -9.96 0.50 17.81
CA ALA A 47 -9.36 -0.54 18.65
C ALA A 47 -10.10 -1.89 18.57
N GLU A 48 -11.43 -1.86 18.44
CA GLU A 48 -12.26 -3.06 18.30
C GLU A 48 -12.01 -3.78 16.96
N GLU A 49 -11.89 -3.03 15.87
CA GLU A 49 -11.59 -3.59 14.54
C GLU A 49 -10.17 -4.16 14.48
N ILE A 50 -9.22 -3.48 15.12
CA ILE A 50 -7.81 -3.88 15.18
C ILE A 50 -7.65 -5.17 16.01
N GLY A 51 -8.38 -5.31 17.11
CA GLY A 51 -8.45 -6.52 17.91
C GLY A 51 -7.16 -6.90 18.65
N GLU A 52 -6.20 -5.99 18.78
CA GLU A 52 -4.94 -6.19 19.51
C GLU A 52 -4.60 -4.97 20.38
N SER A 53 -3.67 -5.15 21.34
CA SER A 53 -3.25 -4.06 22.21
C SER A 53 -2.44 -3.00 21.45
N TRP A 54 -2.44 -1.77 21.98
CA TRP A 54 -1.62 -0.68 21.44
C TRP A 54 -0.14 -1.05 21.34
N ASP A 55 0.41 -1.71 22.35
CA ASP A 55 1.83 -2.08 22.37
C ASP A 55 2.16 -3.09 21.26
N SER A 56 1.29 -4.07 21.02
CA SER A 56 1.42 -5.01 19.92
C SER A 56 1.33 -4.31 18.56
N PHE A 57 0.30 -3.49 18.37
CA PHE A 57 0.10 -2.73 17.13
C PHE A 57 1.27 -1.80 16.83
N ARG A 58 1.75 -1.06 17.83
CA ARG A 58 2.92 -0.17 17.73
C ARG A 58 4.21 -0.93 17.41
N ALA A 59 4.41 -2.09 18.04
CA ALA A 59 5.58 -2.93 17.78
C ALA A 59 5.61 -3.44 16.34
N LYS A 60 4.49 -3.87 15.79
CA LYS A 60 4.36 -4.26 14.38
C LYS A 60 4.66 -3.10 13.44
N ALA A 61 4.13 -1.91 13.73
CA ALA A 61 4.44 -0.71 12.95
C ALA A 61 5.94 -0.36 13.01
N ALA A 62 6.57 -0.49 14.17
CA ALA A 62 8.01 -0.26 14.33
C ALA A 62 8.85 -1.28 13.53
N GLU A 63 8.42 -2.53 13.51
CA GLU A 63 9.07 -3.58 12.72
C GLU A 63 9.00 -3.29 11.21
N ILE A 64 7.84 -2.88 10.71
CA ILE A 64 7.68 -2.48 9.30
C ILE A 64 8.59 -1.29 8.96
N ARG A 65 8.71 -0.29 9.85
CA ARG A 65 9.64 0.83 9.66
C ARG A 65 11.09 0.37 9.61
N ARG A 66 11.47 -0.57 10.45
CA ARG A 66 12.82 -1.13 10.49
C ARG A 66 13.15 -1.92 9.23
N CYS A 67 12.22 -2.75 8.76
CA CYS A 67 12.39 -3.57 7.55
C CYS A 67 12.28 -2.75 6.26
N GLY A 68 11.51 -1.65 6.26
CA GLY A 68 11.25 -0.81 5.09
C GLY A 68 10.14 -1.33 4.18
N TYR A 69 9.48 -2.43 4.53
CA TYR A 69 8.37 -3.00 3.79
C TYR A 69 7.41 -3.75 4.73
N ALA A 70 6.19 -3.95 4.27
CA ALA A 70 5.16 -4.72 4.97
C ALA A 70 4.78 -5.97 4.18
N ILE A 71 4.45 -7.04 4.91
CA ILE A 71 3.90 -8.28 4.34
C ILE A 71 2.48 -8.47 4.85
N SER A 72 1.61 -8.94 3.96
CA SER A 72 0.25 -9.37 4.27
C SER A 72 0.05 -10.76 3.70
N ARG A 73 -0.25 -11.74 4.57
CA ARG A 73 -0.49 -13.11 4.16
C ARG A 73 -1.96 -13.43 4.32
N ARG A 74 -2.67 -13.58 3.19
CA ARG A 74 -4.08 -14.03 3.17
C ARG A 74 -5.07 -13.13 3.93
N GLU A 75 -4.70 -11.88 4.19
CA GLU A 75 -5.53 -10.95 4.98
C GLU A 75 -6.68 -10.32 4.18
N ILE A 76 -6.47 -10.10 2.91
CA ILE A 76 -7.44 -9.51 1.98
C ILE A 76 -8.05 -10.61 1.10
N ASP A 77 -7.19 -11.44 0.53
CA ASP A 77 -7.53 -12.53 -0.36
C ASP A 77 -6.84 -13.80 0.17
N PRO A 78 -7.59 -14.92 0.39
CA PRO A 78 -7.04 -16.16 0.92
C PRO A 78 -5.96 -16.80 0.03
N ASN A 79 -5.91 -16.44 -1.25
CA ASN A 79 -4.97 -16.99 -2.22
C ASN A 79 -3.79 -16.04 -2.52
N ARG A 80 -3.66 -14.93 -1.77
CA ARG A 80 -2.66 -13.90 -2.07
C ARG A 80 -1.75 -13.57 -0.89
N ILE A 81 -0.50 -13.25 -1.24
CA ILE A 81 0.43 -12.54 -0.37
C ILE A 81 0.62 -11.14 -0.93
N GLY A 82 0.50 -10.13 -0.08
CA GLY A 82 0.85 -8.76 -0.40
C GLY A 82 2.24 -8.41 0.12
N LEU A 83 3.02 -7.70 -0.67
CA LEU A 83 4.29 -7.11 -0.28
C LEU A 83 4.24 -5.63 -0.63
N GLY A 84 4.43 -4.73 0.34
CA GLY A 84 4.25 -3.29 0.16
C GLY A 84 5.38 -2.46 0.75
N ALA A 85 5.86 -1.47 0.01
CA ALA A 85 6.83 -0.49 0.48
C ALA A 85 6.24 0.92 0.46
N PRO A 86 6.52 1.76 1.46
CA PRO A 86 6.02 3.13 1.50
C PRO A 86 6.65 3.99 0.42
N VAL A 87 5.91 4.97 -0.04
CA VAL A 87 6.36 6.05 -0.93
C VAL A 87 6.23 7.36 -0.16
N PHE A 88 7.30 8.14 -0.11
CA PHE A 88 7.38 9.40 0.64
C PHE A 88 7.45 10.60 -0.29
N ASP A 89 7.04 11.75 0.21
CA ASP A 89 7.34 13.04 -0.40
C ASP A 89 8.74 13.56 -0.01
N LYS A 90 9.11 14.73 -0.56
CA LYS A 90 10.35 15.43 -0.24
C LYS A 90 10.51 15.79 1.24
N ASP A 91 9.41 15.94 1.96
CA ASP A 91 9.38 16.26 3.40
C ASP A 91 9.36 14.99 4.27
N ARG A 92 9.50 13.80 3.65
CA ARG A 92 9.45 12.49 4.29
C ARG A 92 8.09 12.14 4.90
N ALA A 93 7.02 12.79 4.46
CA ALA A 93 5.67 12.35 4.77
C ALA A 93 5.26 11.20 3.84
N VAL A 94 4.58 10.19 4.38
CA VAL A 94 4.11 9.07 3.57
C VAL A 94 2.94 9.51 2.68
N LEU A 95 3.10 9.35 1.37
CA LEU A 95 2.08 9.66 0.36
C LEU A 95 1.25 8.44 -0.02
N GLY A 96 1.85 7.28 0.01
CA GLY A 96 1.21 6.05 -0.43
C GLY A 96 2.12 4.85 -0.28
N SER A 97 1.86 3.81 -1.05
CA SER A 97 2.74 2.64 -1.10
C SER A 97 2.72 2.00 -2.48
N LEU A 98 3.86 1.44 -2.87
CA LEU A 98 3.99 0.51 -3.98
C LEU A 98 3.80 -0.90 -3.46
N SER A 99 3.04 -1.76 -4.16
CA SER A 99 2.79 -3.12 -3.69
C SER A 99 2.79 -4.16 -4.80
N PHE A 100 3.22 -5.38 -4.46
CA PHE A 100 3.03 -6.58 -5.25
C PHE A 100 1.93 -7.45 -4.62
N ALA A 101 1.10 -8.05 -5.47
CA ALA A 101 0.20 -9.12 -5.09
C ALA A 101 0.72 -10.43 -5.72
N LEU A 102 1.09 -11.38 -4.88
CA LEU A 102 1.67 -12.65 -5.27
C LEU A 102 0.69 -13.78 -5.00
N SER A 103 0.72 -14.84 -5.80
CA SER A 103 -0.02 -16.06 -5.50
C SER A 103 0.56 -16.73 -4.25
N TYR A 104 -0.30 -17.11 -3.30
CA TYR A 104 0.13 -17.76 -2.06
C TYR A 104 0.87 -19.08 -2.32
N ASP A 105 0.35 -19.91 -3.21
CA ASP A 105 0.90 -21.24 -3.51
C ASP A 105 2.24 -21.21 -4.24
N ARG A 106 2.57 -20.07 -4.85
CA ARG A 106 3.82 -19.88 -5.62
C ARG A 106 4.84 -19.01 -4.90
N SER A 107 4.56 -18.62 -3.66
CA SER A 107 5.38 -17.65 -2.93
C SER A 107 5.92 -18.27 -1.67
N ASP A 108 7.19 -18.65 -1.70
CA ASP A 108 7.97 -19.05 -0.53
C ASP A 108 8.71 -17.85 0.10
N GLU A 109 9.32 -18.06 1.25
CA GLU A 109 10.09 -17.01 1.94
C GLU A 109 11.28 -16.54 1.09
N ALA A 110 11.91 -17.43 0.33
CA ALA A 110 13.04 -17.07 -0.54
C ALA A 110 12.62 -16.10 -1.65
N LEU A 111 11.42 -16.27 -2.22
CA LEU A 111 10.87 -15.32 -3.19
C LEU A 111 10.59 -13.97 -2.53
N ILE A 112 10.00 -13.96 -1.34
CA ILE A 112 9.71 -12.72 -0.59
C ILE A 112 11.01 -11.96 -0.29
N GLU A 113 12.04 -12.64 0.19
CA GLU A 113 13.36 -12.06 0.47
C GLU A 113 14.01 -11.45 -0.79
N ARG A 114 13.82 -12.07 -1.94
CA ARG A 114 14.32 -11.54 -3.22
C ARG A 114 13.52 -10.33 -3.71
N LEU A 115 12.20 -10.30 -3.48
CA LEU A 115 11.33 -9.24 -3.96
C LEU A 115 11.33 -8.01 -3.04
N ALA A 116 11.60 -8.17 -1.75
CA ALA A 116 11.61 -7.07 -0.79
C ALA A 116 12.56 -5.92 -1.20
N PRO A 117 13.83 -6.15 -1.56
CA PRO A 117 14.70 -5.07 -2.02
C PRO A 117 14.24 -4.44 -3.33
N LEU A 118 13.60 -5.21 -4.21
CA LEU A 118 13.10 -4.70 -5.50
C LEU A 118 11.91 -3.75 -5.30
N ILE A 119 10.97 -4.09 -4.42
CA ILE A 119 9.82 -3.20 -4.16
C ILE A 119 10.26 -1.93 -3.44
N MET A 120 11.22 -2.02 -2.53
CA MET A 120 11.78 -0.84 -1.88
C MET A 120 12.55 0.06 -2.86
N ALA A 121 13.29 -0.54 -3.80
CA ALA A 121 13.96 0.21 -4.86
C ALA A 121 12.96 0.86 -5.81
N GLY A 122 11.89 0.16 -6.19
CA GLY A 122 10.80 0.70 -6.99
C GLY A 122 10.08 1.88 -6.30
N ALA A 123 9.82 1.78 -4.99
CA ALA A 123 9.23 2.88 -4.24
C ALA A 123 10.13 4.14 -4.27
N ARG A 124 11.43 3.99 -4.06
CA ARG A 124 12.41 5.11 -4.17
C ARG A 124 12.48 5.69 -5.57
N GLU A 125 12.35 4.87 -6.61
CA GLU A 125 12.31 5.36 -7.99
C GLU A 125 11.05 6.18 -8.27
N VAL A 126 9.90 5.78 -7.72
CA VAL A 126 8.66 6.57 -7.78
C VAL A 126 8.87 7.92 -7.09
N GLU A 127 9.46 7.95 -5.88
CA GLU A 127 9.81 9.19 -5.17
C GLU A 127 10.68 10.11 -6.04
N ARG A 128 11.75 9.57 -6.62
CA ARG A 128 12.65 10.31 -7.52
C ARG A 128 11.93 10.93 -8.71
N LEU A 129 11.08 10.15 -9.38
CA LEU A 129 10.32 10.62 -10.55
C LEU A 129 9.30 11.71 -10.16
N MET A 130 8.72 11.62 -8.98
CA MET A 130 7.81 12.65 -8.47
C MET A 130 8.53 13.97 -8.17
N ASP A 131 9.76 13.91 -7.68
CA ASP A 131 10.58 15.10 -7.40
C ASP A 131 11.10 15.76 -8.68
N GLU A 132 11.30 15.01 -9.76
CA GLU A 132 11.77 15.50 -11.06
C GLU A 132 10.64 16.08 -11.93
N GLU A 133 9.37 15.78 -11.65
CA GLU A 133 8.27 16.42 -12.39
C GLU A 133 8.18 17.91 -11.98
N PRO A 134 8.45 18.86 -12.91
CA PRO A 134 8.23 20.26 -12.60
C PRO A 134 6.75 20.47 -12.28
N ALA A 135 6.45 21.32 -11.32
CA ALA A 135 5.12 21.67 -10.80
C ALA A 135 4.15 22.25 -11.88
N SER A 136 4.21 21.79 -13.12
CA SER A 136 3.52 22.30 -14.29
C SER A 136 2.35 21.45 -14.81
N ARG A 137 1.93 20.41 -14.10
CA ARG A 137 0.62 19.80 -14.37
C ARG A 137 -0.36 20.23 -13.31
N GLY A 138 -1.01 21.36 -13.67
CA GLY A 138 -2.00 22.04 -12.87
C GLY A 138 -3.00 21.07 -12.21
N ALA A 139 -3.41 21.48 -11.03
CA ALA A 139 -4.54 20.91 -10.31
C ALA A 139 -5.60 20.43 -11.30
N VAL A 140 -5.89 19.14 -11.30
CA VAL A 140 -7.10 18.61 -11.94
C VAL A 140 -8.26 19.32 -11.25
N SER A 141 -8.76 20.34 -11.95
CA SER A 141 -9.89 21.14 -11.49
C SER A 141 -11.05 20.16 -11.19
N PRO A 142 -11.69 20.24 -10.02
CA PRO A 142 -12.84 19.38 -9.69
C PRO A 142 -14.08 19.65 -10.56
N ALA A 143 -13.97 20.46 -11.60
CA ALA A 143 -15.08 20.88 -12.46
C ALA A 143 -15.49 19.88 -13.56
N ARG A 144 -14.92 18.67 -13.62
CA ARG A 144 -15.31 17.67 -14.64
C ARG A 144 -15.92 16.39 -14.09
N LEU A 145 -16.49 16.40 -12.88
CA LEU A 145 -17.41 15.36 -12.44
C LEU A 145 -18.87 15.85 -12.55
N ARG A 146 -19.27 16.31 -13.70
CA ARG A 146 -20.70 16.33 -14.05
C ARG A 146 -21.05 14.96 -14.59
N VAL A 147 -21.51 14.11 -13.69
CA VAL A 147 -22.27 12.91 -14.02
C VAL A 147 -23.45 13.38 -14.84
N ALA A 148 -23.55 12.91 -16.08
CA ALA A 148 -24.78 12.96 -16.84
C ALA A 148 -25.84 12.16 -16.06
N ARG A 149 -26.67 12.85 -15.30
CA ARG A 149 -28.02 12.41 -14.96
C ARG A 149 -28.92 12.95 -16.06
N GLU A 150 -29.79 12.08 -16.52
CA GLU A 150 -30.94 12.25 -17.42
C GLU A 150 -30.76 11.56 -18.77
N ALA A 151 -31.29 10.39 -18.88
CA ALA A 151 -32.52 9.98 -19.61
C ALA A 151 -32.66 8.46 -19.48
#